data_63827f7f101ef7b35926b0cd8c2b31ea
#
_entry.id   63827f7f101ef7b35926b0cd8c2b31ea
#
_cell.length_a   1.000
_cell.length_b   1.000
_cell.length_c   1.000
_cell.angle_alpha   90.00
_cell.angle_beta   90.00
_cell.angle_gamma   90.00
#
_symmetry.space_group_name_H-M   'P 1'
#
loop_
_entity.id
_entity.type
_entity.pdbx_description
1 polymer ?
#
loop_
_entity_poly.entity_id
_entity_poly.type
_entity_poly.pdbx_seq_one_letter_code
_entity_poly.pdbx_strand_id
1 'polypeptide(L)'
;ADVTSVRCGGKWLPLGISVDAIQGLTLSIDSLPGEEAEQLKAWLEPILEAVDADVLVSDDADAFKKISDETGRAHQVCKSHVGRNTDALVEELSTLIQSGTDHSLDTIQVSVEQALADLASLKQLIHSRQPEEQPILEQLYLRYAAARKPGKGRRFDVAYRIRNLFLDRWTLWPRLTFYRTWKDERGNLILDGTNNDCERCIGWWIKERYRSMRGYKREQSALNVSRLIAYAGNHLSRGLDLASLMT
;
A
#
# COMPACT_ATOMS: atom_id res chain seq x y z
N ALA A 1 -3.67 4.58 -6.87
CA ALA A 1 -2.45 5.39 -7.13
C ALA A 1 -1.22 4.73 -6.51
N ASP A 2 -0.05 4.99 -7.07
CA ASP A 2 1.22 4.43 -6.59
C ASP A 2 2.38 5.35 -7.00
N VAL A 3 3.54 5.19 -6.34
CA VAL A 3 4.77 5.91 -6.67
C VAL A 3 5.89 4.91 -6.96
N THR A 4 6.66 5.19 -8.00
CA THR A 4 7.87 4.43 -8.32
C THR A 4 9.00 5.39 -8.66
N SER A 5 10.24 4.90 -8.63
CA SER A 5 11.40 5.71 -9.02
C SER A 5 12.15 5.07 -10.17
N VAL A 6 12.59 5.90 -11.10
CA VAL A 6 13.47 5.50 -12.20
C VAL A 6 14.78 6.29 -12.18
N ARG A 7 15.87 5.70 -12.69
CA ARG A 7 17.14 6.42 -12.78
C ARG A 7 17.17 7.30 -14.02
N CYS A 8 17.39 8.60 -13.80
CA CYS A 8 17.44 9.59 -14.87
C CYS A 8 18.65 10.52 -14.67
N GLY A 9 19.57 10.58 -15.62
CA GLY A 9 20.77 11.42 -15.50
C GLY A 9 21.62 11.13 -14.26
N GLY A 10 21.65 9.89 -13.78
CA GLY A 10 22.39 9.51 -12.57
C GLY A 10 21.64 9.73 -11.24
N LYS A 11 20.46 10.37 -11.26
CA LYS A 11 19.60 10.62 -10.09
C LYS A 11 18.36 9.75 -10.12
N TRP A 12 17.76 9.53 -8.94
CA TRP A 12 16.44 8.93 -8.85
C TRP A 12 15.36 9.99 -9.15
N LEU A 13 14.45 9.65 -10.05
CA LEU A 13 13.28 10.45 -10.42
C LEU A 13 12.03 9.74 -9.91
N PRO A 14 11.33 10.30 -8.91
CA PRO A 14 10.04 9.76 -8.46
C PRO A 14 8.97 10.01 -9.55
N LEU A 15 8.20 8.98 -9.83
CA LEU A 15 7.07 9.03 -10.77
C LEU A 15 5.80 8.62 -10.05
N GLY A 16 4.80 9.49 -10.06
CA GLY A 16 3.44 9.17 -9.63
C GLY A 16 2.65 8.54 -10.77
N ILE A 17 1.93 7.47 -10.47
CA ILE A 17 1.06 6.77 -11.42
C ILE A 17 -0.33 6.63 -10.80
N SER A 18 -1.34 7.07 -11.55
CA SER A 18 -2.74 6.83 -11.21
C SER A 18 -3.42 6.00 -12.30
N VAL A 19 -4.26 5.07 -11.87
CA VAL A 19 -4.99 4.13 -12.73
C VAL A 19 -6.43 4.07 -12.25
N ASP A 20 -7.38 4.06 -13.17
CA ASP A 20 -8.75 3.67 -12.86
C ASP A 20 -8.78 2.17 -12.50
N ALA A 21 -9.06 1.87 -11.23
CA ALA A 21 -9.04 0.50 -10.71
C ALA A 21 -10.20 -0.38 -11.23
N ILE A 22 -11.22 0.22 -11.85
CA ILE A 22 -12.35 -0.50 -12.43
C ILE A 22 -12.08 -0.84 -13.90
N GLN A 23 -11.55 0.12 -14.65
CA GLN A 23 -11.31 -0.04 -16.09
C GLN A 23 -9.86 -0.46 -16.42
N GLY A 24 -8.94 -0.36 -15.46
CA GLY A 24 -7.52 -0.64 -15.67
C GLY A 24 -6.81 0.40 -16.55
N LEU A 25 -7.40 1.58 -16.74
CA LEU A 25 -6.87 2.64 -17.58
C LEU A 25 -5.90 3.54 -16.82
N THR A 26 -4.74 3.80 -17.38
CA THR A 26 -3.80 4.77 -16.82
C THR A 26 -4.37 6.18 -16.99
N LEU A 27 -4.58 6.87 -15.86
CA LEU A 27 -5.10 8.25 -15.81
C LEU A 27 -3.96 9.27 -15.92
N SER A 28 -2.86 9.05 -15.19
CA SER A 28 -1.72 9.96 -15.17
C SER A 28 -0.42 9.22 -14.91
N ILE A 29 0.67 9.75 -15.49
CA ILE A 29 2.07 9.46 -15.16
C ILE A 29 2.80 10.79 -15.13
N ASP A 30 3.30 11.18 -13.93
CA ASP A 30 3.94 12.46 -13.72
C ASP A 30 5.22 12.33 -12.90
N SER A 31 6.18 13.22 -13.13
CA SER A 31 7.31 13.37 -12.22
C SER A 31 6.88 14.11 -10.97
N LEU A 32 7.34 13.61 -9.84
CA LEU A 32 7.05 14.20 -8.54
C LEU A 32 8.31 14.93 -8.02
N PRO A 33 8.14 16.06 -7.33
CA PRO A 33 9.27 16.73 -6.67
C PRO A 33 9.76 15.92 -5.46
N GLY A 34 8.91 15.03 -4.91
CA GLY A 34 9.19 14.13 -3.80
C GLY A 34 7.99 13.24 -3.47
N GLU A 35 8.10 12.50 -2.36
CA GLU A 35 7.08 11.55 -1.90
C GLU A 35 6.40 12.01 -0.59
N GLU A 36 6.55 13.28 -0.23
CA GLU A 36 5.90 13.84 0.94
C GLU A 36 4.40 14.05 0.69
N ALA A 37 3.60 13.95 1.73
CA ALA A 37 2.13 13.96 1.63
C ALA A 37 1.58 15.17 0.88
N GLU A 38 2.14 16.36 1.08
CA GLU A 38 1.68 17.59 0.42
C GLU A 38 2.00 17.60 -1.08
N GLN A 39 3.16 17.05 -1.47
CA GLN A 39 3.56 16.94 -2.87
C GLN A 39 2.70 15.89 -3.60
N LEU A 40 2.45 14.76 -2.96
CA LEU A 40 1.56 13.71 -3.47
C LEU A 40 0.12 14.21 -3.57
N LYS A 41 -0.35 15.01 -2.59
CA LYS A 41 -1.68 15.60 -2.62
C LYS A 41 -1.82 16.58 -3.80
N ALA A 42 -0.88 17.49 -3.97
CA ALA A 42 -0.90 18.46 -5.06
C ALA A 42 -0.93 17.79 -6.45
N TRP A 43 -0.33 16.60 -6.57
CA TRP A 43 -0.40 15.81 -7.79
C TRP A 43 -1.73 15.06 -7.93
N LEU A 44 -2.20 14.40 -6.86
CA LEU A 44 -3.28 13.42 -6.94
C LEU A 44 -4.67 14.04 -6.85
N GLU A 45 -4.85 15.10 -6.05
CA GLU A 45 -6.15 15.74 -5.82
C GLU A 45 -6.83 16.20 -7.12
N PRO A 46 -6.15 16.92 -8.05
CA PRO A 46 -6.76 17.30 -9.32
C PRO A 46 -7.20 16.11 -10.19
N ILE A 47 -6.47 14.97 -10.09
CA ILE A 47 -6.81 13.76 -10.83
C ILE A 47 -8.08 13.12 -10.24
N LEU A 48 -8.14 13.00 -8.90
CA LEU A 48 -9.29 12.47 -8.20
C LEU A 48 -10.57 13.31 -8.47
N GLU A 49 -10.43 14.62 -8.54
CA GLU A 49 -11.53 15.53 -8.90
C GLU A 49 -11.95 15.36 -10.35
N ALA A 50 -11.00 15.30 -11.28
CA ALA A 50 -11.29 15.18 -12.72
C ALA A 50 -12.04 13.90 -13.10
N VAL A 51 -11.83 12.81 -12.36
CA VAL A 51 -12.53 11.54 -12.60
C VAL A 51 -13.66 11.28 -11.60
N ASP A 52 -13.97 12.24 -10.74
CA ASP A 52 -14.96 12.14 -9.67
C ASP A 52 -14.82 10.84 -8.87
N ALA A 53 -13.59 10.58 -8.40
CA ALA A 53 -13.27 9.34 -7.71
C ALA A 53 -13.87 9.30 -6.31
N ASP A 54 -14.60 8.27 -5.97
CA ASP A 54 -15.13 8.02 -4.61
C ASP A 54 -14.09 7.40 -3.69
N VAL A 55 -13.18 6.59 -4.26
CA VAL A 55 -12.25 5.76 -3.50
C VAL A 55 -10.83 5.91 -4.02
N LEU A 56 -9.89 6.12 -3.12
CA LEU A 56 -8.46 6.01 -3.37
C LEU A 56 -7.99 4.59 -3.02
N VAL A 57 -7.36 3.90 -3.97
CA VAL A 57 -6.65 2.63 -3.74
C VAL A 57 -5.16 2.89 -3.81
N SER A 58 -4.41 2.54 -2.76
CA SER A 58 -2.95 2.72 -2.72
C SER A 58 -2.26 1.66 -1.84
N ASP A 59 -0.95 1.75 -1.70
CA ASP A 59 -0.22 1.03 -0.66
C ASP A 59 -0.50 1.60 0.75
N ASP A 60 0.21 1.10 1.76
CA ASP A 60 0.04 1.46 3.18
C ASP A 60 0.85 2.72 3.58
N ALA A 61 1.25 3.58 2.64
CA ALA A 61 2.00 4.79 2.97
C ALA A 61 1.11 5.84 3.67
N ASP A 62 1.65 6.44 4.74
CA ASP A 62 0.90 7.43 5.55
C ASP A 62 0.49 8.67 4.74
N ALA A 63 1.25 9.00 3.70
CA ALA A 63 0.91 10.09 2.80
C ALA A 63 -0.44 9.90 2.10
N PHE A 64 -0.73 8.69 1.59
CA PHE A 64 -2.02 8.39 0.96
C PHE A 64 -3.17 8.35 1.96
N LYS A 65 -2.93 7.87 3.19
CA LYS A 65 -3.92 7.93 4.28
C LYS A 65 -4.31 9.38 4.57
N LYS A 66 -3.30 10.26 4.70
CA LYS A 66 -3.52 11.70 4.92
C LYS A 66 -4.31 12.35 3.78
N ILE A 67 -3.97 12.05 2.51
CA ILE A 67 -4.68 12.57 1.34
C ILE A 67 -6.15 12.15 1.36
N SER A 68 -6.43 10.86 1.63
CA SER A 68 -7.80 10.37 1.76
C SER A 68 -8.59 11.13 2.82
N ASP A 69 -8.00 11.33 4.02
CA ASP A 69 -8.65 12.04 5.12
C ASP A 69 -8.92 13.52 4.76
N GLU A 70 -7.97 14.19 4.12
CA GLU A 70 -8.09 15.60 3.77
C GLU A 70 -9.02 15.86 2.57
N THR A 71 -9.14 14.90 1.65
CA THR A 71 -10.05 15.00 0.49
C THR A 71 -11.43 14.43 0.75
N GLY A 72 -11.64 13.79 1.92
CA GLY A 72 -12.91 13.15 2.30
C GLY A 72 -13.26 11.93 1.48
N ARG A 73 -12.33 11.38 0.71
CA ARG A 73 -12.54 10.18 -0.12
C ARG A 73 -12.27 8.93 0.67
N ALA A 74 -13.02 7.86 0.40
CA ALA A 74 -12.76 6.56 1.02
C ALA A 74 -11.37 6.04 0.61
N HIS A 75 -10.75 5.23 1.46
CA HIS A 75 -9.42 4.67 1.19
C HIS A 75 -9.42 3.16 1.32
N GLN A 76 -8.99 2.49 0.27
CA GLN A 76 -8.66 1.07 0.28
C GLN A 76 -7.15 0.90 0.27
N VAL A 77 -6.59 0.36 1.34
CA VAL A 77 -5.17 0.00 1.39
C VAL A 77 -4.96 -1.37 0.76
N CYS A 78 -3.93 -1.51 -0.07
CA CYS A 78 -3.62 -2.73 -0.80
C CYS A 78 -3.42 -3.93 0.13
N LYS A 79 -4.36 -4.89 0.08
CA LYS A 79 -4.34 -6.10 0.92
C LYS A 79 -3.10 -6.96 0.72
N SER A 80 -2.52 -6.95 -0.49
CA SER A 80 -1.33 -7.75 -0.80
C SER A 80 -0.07 -7.19 -0.14
N HIS A 81 0.07 -5.85 -0.10
CA HIS A 81 1.18 -5.20 0.61
C HIS A 81 1.09 -5.42 2.12
N VAL A 82 -0.09 -5.20 2.71
CA VAL A 82 -0.30 -5.40 4.14
C VAL A 82 -0.10 -6.86 4.53
N GLY A 83 -0.57 -7.82 3.71
CA GLY A 83 -0.36 -9.24 3.94
C GLY A 83 1.12 -9.60 3.99
N ARG A 84 1.87 -9.28 2.93
CA ARG A 84 3.32 -9.56 2.86
C ARG A 84 4.11 -8.92 4.01
N ASN A 85 3.81 -7.64 4.32
CA ASN A 85 4.47 -6.94 5.40
C ASN A 85 4.16 -7.56 6.77
N THR A 86 2.91 -7.97 6.99
CA THR A 86 2.53 -8.63 8.24
C THR A 86 3.19 -10.00 8.37
N ASP A 87 3.20 -10.80 7.31
CA ASP A 87 3.86 -12.12 7.31
C ASP A 87 5.35 -11.99 7.66
N ALA A 88 6.06 -11.04 7.05
CA ALA A 88 7.47 -10.80 7.33
C ALA A 88 7.72 -10.35 8.79
N LEU A 89 6.88 -9.45 9.31
CA LEU A 89 7.00 -8.99 10.69
C LEU A 89 6.67 -10.09 11.70
N VAL A 90 5.66 -10.91 11.43
CA VAL A 90 5.30 -12.06 12.27
C VAL A 90 6.44 -13.08 12.31
N GLU A 91 7.06 -13.38 11.19
CA GLU A 91 8.21 -14.29 11.11
C GLU A 91 9.41 -13.73 11.90
N GLU A 92 9.75 -12.46 11.70
CA GLU A 92 10.83 -11.79 12.44
C GLU A 92 10.58 -11.82 13.96
N LEU A 93 9.38 -11.42 14.40
CA LEU A 93 9.03 -11.38 15.83
C LEU A 93 9.00 -12.78 16.44
N SER A 94 8.47 -13.77 15.74
CA SER A 94 8.46 -15.17 16.20
C SER A 94 9.89 -15.71 16.39
N THR A 95 10.79 -15.39 15.47
CA THR A 95 12.22 -15.75 15.57
C THR A 95 12.88 -15.09 16.79
N LEU A 96 12.58 -13.80 17.04
CA LEU A 96 13.11 -13.08 18.20
C LEU A 96 12.60 -13.67 19.52
N ILE A 97 11.30 -14.03 19.61
CA ILE A 97 10.71 -14.67 20.78
C ILE A 97 11.41 -16.03 21.06
N GLN A 98 11.55 -16.84 20.02
CA GLN A 98 12.14 -18.19 20.14
C GLN A 98 13.62 -18.15 20.48
N SER A 99 14.34 -17.06 20.17
CA SER A 99 15.76 -16.91 20.55
C SER A 99 15.98 -16.77 22.06
N GLY A 100 14.92 -16.44 22.82
CA GLY A 100 14.99 -16.29 24.26
C GLY A 100 15.88 -15.15 24.76
N THR A 101 16.26 -14.22 23.87
CA THR A 101 17.17 -13.11 24.23
C THR A 101 16.45 -11.87 24.73
N ASP A 102 15.13 -11.82 24.61
CA ASP A 102 14.29 -10.69 25.01
C ASP A 102 13.28 -11.15 26.08
N HIS A 103 13.31 -10.51 27.25
CA HIS A 103 12.45 -10.83 28.40
C HIS A 103 11.32 -9.80 28.57
N SER A 104 11.03 -8.99 27.59
CA SER A 104 10.03 -7.93 27.69
C SER A 104 8.60 -8.46 27.84
N LEU A 105 8.33 -9.66 27.33
CA LEU A 105 7.04 -10.35 27.51
C LEU A 105 6.75 -10.67 28.99
N ASP A 106 7.78 -11.05 29.76
CA ASP A 106 7.64 -11.34 31.20
C ASP A 106 7.18 -10.11 31.96
N THR A 107 7.63 -8.91 31.55
CA THR A 107 7.27 -7.63 32.20
C THR A 107 5.78 -7.28 32.07
N ILE A 108 5.11 -7.84 31.08
CA ILE A 108 3.67 -7.65 30.82
C ILE A 108 2.87 -8.93 31.09
N GLN A 109 3.50 -9.93 31.69
CA GLN A 109 2.88 -11.23 32.05
C GLN A 109 2.26 -11.99 30.88
N VAL A 110 2.88 -11.93 29.70
CA VAL A 110 2.51 -12.71 28.50
C VAL A 110 3.52 -13.83 28.30
N SER A 111 3.04 -15.08 28.23
CA SER A 111 3.94 -16.20 27.96
C SER A 111 4.42 -16.24 26.51
N VAL A 112 5.52 -16.92 26.26
CA VAL A 112 6.06 -17.13 24.90
C VAL A 112 5.04 -17.83 24.00
N GLU A 113 4.39 -18.87 24.52
CA GLU A 113 3.36 -19.65 23.81
C GLU A 113 2.18 -18.75 23.41
N GLN A 114 1.72 -17.90 24.35
CA GLN A 114 0.64 -16.96 24.08
C GLN A 114 1.04 -15.94 23.02
N ALA A 115 2.26 -15.41 23.09
CA ALA A 115 2.74 -14.43 22.11
C ALA A 115 2.82 -15.02 20.68
N LEU A 116 3.29 -16.26 20.56
CA LEU A 116 3.33 -16.96 19.28
C LEU A 116 1.92 -17.27 18.76
N ALA A 117 0.99 -17.68 19.63
CA ALA A 117 -0.41 -17.91 19.27
C ALA A 117 -1.10 -16.62 18.80
N ASP A 118 -0.84 -15.49 19.46
CA ASP A 118 -1.39 -14.18 19.10
C ASP A 118 -0.85 -13.70 17.74
N LEU A 119 0.43 -13.87 17.46
CA LEU A 119 1.01 -13.58 16.15
C LEU A 119 0.43 -14.47 15.05
N ALA A 120 0.21 -15.76 15.32
CA ALA A 120 -0.45 -16.67 14.38
C ALA A 120 -1.92 -16.25 14.13
N SER A 121 -2.63 -15.82 15.17
CA SER A 121 -4.00 -15.29 15.06
C SER A 121 -4.02 -14.02 14.19
N LEU A 122 -3.09 -13.08 14.39
CA LEU A 122 -2.97 -11.90 13.54
C LEU A 122 -2.80 -12.28 12.07
N LYS A 123 -1.92 -13.24 11.78
CA LYS A 123 -1.69 -13.72 10.42
C LYS A 123 -2.99 -14.26 9.79
N GLN A 124 -3.76 -15.07 10.53
CA GLN A 124 -5.05 -15.56 10.05
C GLN A 124 -6.02 -14.43 9.76
N LEU A 125 -6.17 -13.45 10.67
CA LEU A 125 -7.03 -12.28 10.47
C LEU A 125 -6.63 -11.48 9.22
N ILE A 126 -5.34 -11.21 9.02
CA ILE A 126 -4.84 -10.49 7.85
C ILE A 126 -5.09 -11.24 6.53
N HIS A 127 -5.22 -12.56 6.56
CA HIS A 127 -5.59 -13.35 5.38
C HIS A 127 -7.10 -13.51 5.20
N SER A 128 -7.89 -13.58 6.27
CA SER A 128 -9.37 -13.66 6.22
C SER A 128 -9.99 -12.31 5.84
N ARG A 129 -9.55 -11.23 6.48
CA ARG A 129 -9.99 -9.83 6.24
C ARG A 129 -11.51 -9.66 6.28
N GLN A 130 -12.17 -10.22 7.29
CA GLN A 130 -13.60 -9.99 7.49
C GLN A 130 -13.78 -8.70 8.31
N PRO A 131 -14.61 -7.74 7.87
CA PRO A 131 -14.81 -6.46 8.59
C PRO A 131 -15.19 -6.66 10.06
N GLU A 132 -15.99 -7.68 10.36
CA GLU A 132 -16.47 -8.02 11.69
C GLU A 132 -15.38 -8.56 12.65
N GLU A 133 -14.20 -8.89 12.16
CA GLU A 133 -13.08 -9.40 12.96
C GLU A 133 -12.26 -8.28 13.64
N GLN A 134 -12.55 -7.01 13.38
CA GLN A 134 -11.85 -5.87 14.00
C GLN A 134 -11.78 -5.94 15.53
N PRO A 135 -12.84 -6.34 16.26
CA PRO A 135 -12.78 -6.48 17.73
C PRO A 135 -11.75 -7.49 18.21
N ILE A 136 -11.41 -8.50 17.41
CA ILE A 136 -10.38 -9.49 17.77
C ILE A 136 -9.00 -8.82 17.76
N LEU A 137 -8.72 -7.96 16.78
CA LEU A 137 -7.48 -7.17 16.73
C LEU A 137 -7.36 -6.21 17.92
N GLU A 138 -8.46 -5.62 18.34
CA GLU A 138 -8.51 -4.80 19.56
C GLU A 138 -8.12 -5.61 20.79
N GLN A 139 -8.65 -6.81 20.96
CA GLN A 139 -8.31 -7.69 22.09
C GLN A 139 -6.83 -8.11 22.05
N LEU A 140 -6.28 -8.40 20.87
CA LEU A 140 -4.85 -8.65 20.70
C LEU A 140 -4.03 -7.44 21.14
N TYR A 141 -4.37 -6.24 20.68
CA TYR A 141 -3.70 -5.00 21.10
C TYR A 141 -3.77 -4.78 22.61
N LEU A 142 -4.95 -4.94 23.23
CA LEU A 142 -5.17 -4.68 24.64
C LEU A 142 -4.32 -5.59 25.54
N ARG A 143 -4.05 -6.83 25.12
CA ARG A 143 -3.16 -7.75 25.85
C ARG A 143 -1.73 -7.21 25.97
N TYR A 144 -1.26 -6.46 24.99
CA TYR A 144 0.08 -5.86 24.96
C TYR A 144 0.09 -4.37 25.33
N ALA A 145 -1.04 -3.78 25.70
CA ALA A 145 -1.16 -2.33 25.93
C ALA A 145 -0.22 -1.81 27.05
N ALA A 146 0.14 -2.68 28.00
CA ALA A 146 1.09 -2.35 29.08
C ALA A 146 2.54 -2.21 28.61
N ALA A 147 2.91 -2.76 27.45
CA ALA A 147 4.27 -2.65 26.90
C ALA A 147 4.63 -1.18 26.63
N ARG A 148 5.76 -0.73 27.14
CA ARG A 148 6.21 0.66 27.05
C ARG A 148 7.32 0.84 26.04
N LYS A 149 7.36 2.00 25.40
CA LYS A 149 8.47 2.37 24.52
C LYS A 149 9.77 2.39 25.35
N PRO A 150 10.81 1.65 24.94
CA PRO A 150 12.11 1.71 25.60
C PRO A 150 12.69 3.13 25.59
N GLY A 151 13.54 3.42 26.58
CA GLY A 151 14.23 4.71 26.67
C GLY A 151 15.08 5.03 25.44
N LYS A 152 15.38 6.31 25.25
CA LYS A 152 16.19 6.81 24.13
C LYS A 152 17.53 6.05 24.04
N GLY A 153 17.88 5.59 22.82
CA GLY A 153 19.12 4.86 22.56
C GLY A 153 19.05 3.34 22.82
N ARG A 154 17.93 2.82 23.33
CA ARG A 154 17.69 1.37 23.44
C ARG A 154 16.96 0.83 22.22
N ARG A 155 17.27 -0.42 21.85
CA ARG A 155 16.51 -1.15 20.82
C ARG A 155 15.08 -1.37 21.31
N PHE A 156 14.10 -1.31 20.40
CA PHE A 156 12.73 -1.66 20.73
C PHE A 156 12.65 -3.14 21.11
N ASP A 157 12.05 -3.41 22.27
CA ASP A 157 11.81 -4.75 22.76
C ASP A 157 10.67 -5.44 22.01
N VAL A 158 10.59 -6.76 22.14
CA VAL A 158 9.63 -7.60 21.43
C VAL A 158 8.19 -7.24 21.83
N ALA A 159 7.91 -7.10 23.12
CA ALA A 159 6.57 -6.78 23.60
C ALA A 159 6.03 -5.46 23.02
N TYR A 160 6.88 -4.41 23.00
CA TYR A 160 6.51 -3.13 22.42
C TYR A 160 6.31 -3.20 20.88
N ARG A 161 7.14 -3.98 20.20
CA ARG A 161 7.00 -4.19 18.74
C ARG A 161 5.69 -4.91 18.41
N ILE A 162 5.32 -5.96 19.16
CA ILE A 162 4.05 -6.67 19.02
C ILE A 162 2.87 -5.73 19.28
N ARG A 163 2.94 -4.95 20.38
CA ARG A 163 1.92 -3.94 20.67
C ARG A 163 1.68 -3.00 19.50
N ASN A 164 2.76 -2.46 18.92
CA ASN A 164 2.65 -1.52 17.81
C ASN A 164 2.12 -2.18 16.54
N LEU A 165 2.52 -3.43 16.25
CA LEU A 165 1.99 -4.20 15.13
C LEU A 165 0.47 -4.41 15.26
N PHE A 166 -0.01 -4.80 16.44
CA PHE A 166 -1.45 -4.98 16.65
C PHE A 166 -2.22 -3.67 16.58
N LEU A 167 -1.69 -2.58 17.19
CA LEU A 167 -2.29 -1.25 17.11
C LEU A 167 -2.42 -0.77 15.66
N ASP A 168 -1.35 -0.91 14.91
CA ASP A 168 -1.32 -0.50 13.50
C ASP A 168 -2.33 -1.30 12.67
N ARG A 169 -2.40 -2.62 12.81
CA ARG A 169 -3.35 -3.45 12.06
C ARG A 169 -4.81 -3.23 12.50
N TRP A 170 -5.04 -2.97 13.78
CA TRP A 170 -6.37 -2.60 14.29
C TRP A 170 -6.85 -1.26 13.72
N THR A 171 -6.01 -0.24 13.74
CA THR A 171 -6.36 1.09 13.21
C THR A 171 -6.49 1.11 11.69
N LEU A 172 -5.72 0.25 11.00
CA LEU A 172 -5.77 0.11 9.55
C LEU A 172 -6.99 -0.69 9.06
N TRP A 173 -7.62 -1.49 9.94
CA TRP A 173 -8.62 -2.49 9.57
C TRP A 173 -9.75 -1.97 8.69
N PRO A 174 -10.39 -0.81 8.98
CA PRO A 174 -11.45 -0.29 8.13
C PRO A 174 -11.00 -0.01 6.69
N ARG A 175 -9.77 0.48 6.51
CA ARG A 175 -9.19 0.74 5.17
C ARG A 175 -8.74 -0.54 4.47
N LEU A 176 -8.31 -1.56 5.23
CA LEU A 176 -7.89 -2.84 4.69
C LEU A 176 -9.08 -3.68 4.20
N THR A 177 -10.21 -3.58 4.88
CA THR A 177 -11.42 -4.37 4.61
C THR A 177 -12.48 -3.62 3.80
N PHE A 178 -12.25 -2.35 3.45
CA PHE A 178 -13.19 -1.48 2.76
C PHE A 178 -13.77 -2.13 1.50
N TYR A 179 -12.95 -2.79 0.68
CA TYR A 179 -13.39 -3.44 -0.55
C TYR A 179 -14.51 -4.47 -0.34
N ARG A 180 -14.63 -5.07 0.86
CA ARG A 180 -15.68 -6.05 1.17
C ARG A 180 -17.03 -5.39 1.43
N THR A 181 -17.04 -4.14 1.82
CA THR A 181 -18.26 -3.37 2.11
C THR A 181 -18.75 -2.59 0.88
N TRP A 182 -17.87 -2.33 -0.08
CA TRP A 182 -18.20 -1.57 -1.28
C TRP A 182 -18.64 -2.48 -2.42
N LYS A 183 -19.97 -2.54 -2.61
CA LYS A 183 -20.63 -3.47 -3.54
C LYS A 183 -21.55 -2.73 -4.49
N ASP A 184 -21.74 -3.30 -5.68
CA ASP A 184 -22.75 -2.85 -6.64
C ASP A 184 -24.18 -3.18 -6.16
N GLU A 185 -25.18 -2.74 -6.92
CA GLU A 185 -26.61 -3.00 -6.63
C GLU A 185 -26.96 -4.49 -6.61
N ARG A 186 -26.14 -5.34 -7.22
CA ARG A 186 -26.31 -6.79 -7.26
C ARG A 186 -25.54 -7.51 -6.15
N GLY A 187 -24.82 -6.76 -5.30
CA GLY A 187 -24.02 -7.29 -4.21
C GLY A 187 -22.64 -7.80 -4.59
N ASN A 188 -22.17 -7.56 -5.84
CA ASN A 188 -20.81 -7.91 -6.25
C ASN A 188 -19.81 -6.89 -5.75
N LEU A 189 -18.58 -7.34 -5.44
CA LEU A 189 -17.49 -6.45 -5.07
C LEU A 189 -17.09 -5.57 -6.25
N ILE A 190 -17.03 -4.25 -6.05
CA ILE A 190 -16.59 -3.28 -7.06
C ILE A 190 -15.06 -3.27 -7.17
N LEU A 191 -14.37 -3.45 -6.03
CA LEU A 191 -12.91 -3.51 -5.96
C LEU A 191 -12.43 -4.88 -5.48
N ASP A 192 -11.26 -5.29 -5.94
CA ASP A 192 -10.59 -6.51 -5.46
C ASP A 192 -9.74 -6.27 -4.19
N GLY A 193 -9.57 -5.00 -3.77
CA GLY A 193 -8.78 -4.60 -2.61
C GLY A 193 -7.26 -4.62 -2.84
N THR A 194 -6.81 -4.63 -4.09
CA THR A 194 -5.38 -4.59 -4.44
C THR A 194 -5.02 -3.35 -5.25
N ASN A 195 -3.74 -3.01 -5.28
CA ASN A 195 -3.17 -2.00 -6.16
C ASN A 195 -2.50 -2.62 -7.41
N ASN A 196 -2.89 -3.84 -7.75
CA ASN A 196 -2.26 -4.62 -8.84
C ASN A 196 -2.28 -3.91 -10.19
N ASP A 197 -3.30 -3.11 -10.47
CA ASP A 197 -3.39 -2.38 -11.74
C ASP A 197 -2.31 -1.31 -11.85
N CYS A 198 -2.06 -0.55 -10.77
CA CYS A 198 -0.92 0.38 -10.73
C CYS A 198 0.41 -0.37 -10.81
N GLU A 199 0.60 -1.46 -10.04
CA GLU A 199 1.83 -2.26 -10.08
C GLU A 199 2.09 -2.84 -11.48
N ARG A 200 1.06 -3.29 -12.18
CA ARG A 200 1.13 -3.78 -13.56
C ARG A 200 1.53 -2.66 -14.52
N CYS A 201 0.91 -1.48 -14.40
CA CYS A 201 1.29 -0.32 -15.21
C CYS A 201 2.74 0.10 -14.97
N ILE A 202 3.18 0.13 -13.70
CA ILE A 202 4.57 0.40 -13.33
C ILE A 202 5.50 -0.64 -13.96
N GLY A 203 5.16 -1.91 -13.86
CA GLY A 203 5.96 -3.02 -14.40
C GLY A 203 6.13 -2.92 -15.91
N TRP A 204 5.02 -2.83 -16.63
CA TRP A 204 4.99 -2.92 -18.09
C TRP A 204 5.34 -1.62 -18.80
N TRP A 205 4.79 -0.48 -18.33
CA TRP A 205 4.94 0.79 -19.04
C TRP A 205 6.21 1.55 -18.65
N ILE A 206 6.71 1.34 -17.42
CA ILE A 206 7.83 2.11 -16.89
C ILE A 206 9.08 1.23 -16.73
N LYS A 207 9.02 0.19 -15.88
CA LYS A 207 10.22 -0.58 -15.50
C LYS A 207 10.77 -1.42 -16.64
N GLU A 208 9.92 -2.03 -17.47
CA GLU A 208 10.37 -2.84 -18.59
C GLU A 208 11.10 -1.98 -19.64
N ARG A 209 10.57 -0.79 -19.93
CA ARG A 209 11.23 0.16 -20.82
C ARG A 209 12.50 0.72 -20.22
N TYR A 210 12.49 1.02 -18.92
CA TYR A 210 13.70 1.45 -18.23
C TYR A 210 14.81 0.43 -18.35
N ARG A 211 14.53 -0.86 -18.21
CA ARG A 211 15.51 -1.95 -18.38
C ARG A 211 16.05 -2.02 -19.80
N SER A 212 15.18 -1.97 -20.81
CA SER A 212 15.57 -2.07 -22.23
C SER A 212 16.38 -0.86 -22.70
N MET A 213 16.12 0.34 -22.17
CA MET A 213 16.80 1.58 -22.54
C MET A 213 18.01 1.90 -21.66
N ARG A 214 18.38 1.04 -20.71
CA ARG A 214 19.47 1.26 -19.73
C ARG A 214 19.36 2.58 -18.96
N GLY A 215 18.14 3.06 -18.71
CA GLY A 215 17.82 4.30 -18.03
C GLY A 215 17.61 5.49 -18.96
N TYR A 216 17.14 6.56 -18.37
CA TYR A 216 16.84 7.81 -19.08
C TYR A 216 17.95 8.83 -18.85
N LYS A 217 18.26 9.63 -19.88
CA LYS A 217 19.21 10.76 -19.76
C LYS A 217 18.54 12.06 -19.33
N ARG A 218 17.27 12.22 -19.69
CA ARG A 218 16.47 13.44 -19.43
C ARG A 218 15.11 13.05 -18.86
N GLU A 219 14.65 13.80 -17.88
CA GLU A 219 13.35 13.63 -17.24
C GLU A 219 12.21 13.67 -18.24
N GLN A 220 12.17 14.69 -19.10
CA GLN A 220 11.14 14.83 -20.13
C GLN A 220 11.06 13.60 -21.04
N SER A 221 12.20 12.97 -21.35
CA SER A 221 12.20 11.74 -22.15
C SER A 221 11.58 10.56 -21.39
N ALA A 222 11.84 10.45 -20.08
CA ALA A 222 11.24 9.44 -19.24
C ALA A 222 9.71 9.58 -19.22
N LEU A 223 9.21 10.79 -18.99
CA LEU A 223 7.79 11.10 -18.97
C LEU A 223 7.12 10.87 -20.32
N ASN A 224 7.68 11.43 -21.39
CA ASN A 224 7.08 11.30 -22.72
C ASN A 224 6.96 9.84 -23.18
N VAL A 225 8.01 9.03 -22.95
CA VAL A 225 7.98 7.60 -23.30
C VAL A 225 6.95 6.86 -22.44
N SER A 226 6.93 7.09 -21.14
CA SER A 226 5.99 6.43 -20.23
C SER A 226 4.53 6.78 -20.56
N ARG A 227 4.26 8.07 -20.82
CA ARG A 227 2.93 8.56 -21.20
C ARG A 227 2.48 8.03 -22.56
N LEU A 228 3.37 8.01 -23.55
CA LEU A 228 3.05 7.46 -24.87
C LEU A 228 2.68 5.97 -24.79
N ILE A 229 3.43 5.20 -24.03
CA ILE A 229 3.19 3.78 -23.87
C ILE A 229 1.88 3.54 -23.12
N ALA A 230 1.61 4.32 -22.06
CA ALA A 230 0.36 4.24 -21.32
C ALA A 230 -0.84 4.64 -22.20
N TYR A 231 -0.70 5.68 -23.02
CA TYR A 231 -1.73 6.07 -23.97
C TYR A 231 -2.03 4.96 -25.00
N ALA A 232 -0.98 4.36 -25.58
CA ALA A 232 -1.14 3.22 -26.50
C ALA A 232 -1.76 2.02 -25.79
N GLY A 233 -1.37 1.74 -24.55
CA GLY A 233 -1.95 0.68 -23.72
C GLY A 233 -3.44 0.90 -23.45
N ASN A 234 -3.83 2.12 -23.07
CA ASN A 234 -5.23 2.50 -22.88
C ASN A 234 -6.04 2.35 -24.18
N HIS A 235 -5.45 2.68 -25.32
CA HIS A 235 -6.08 2.55 -26.61
C HIS A 235 -6.36 1.07 -26.97
N LEU A 236 -5.36 0.21 -26.79
CA LEU A 236 -5.48 -1.23 -27.00
C LEU A 236 -6.47 -1.89 -26.04
N SER A 237 -6.49 -1.50 -24.78
CA SER A 237 -7.42 -2.07 -23.78
C SER A 237 -8.88 -1.75 -24.09
N ARG A 238 -9.14 -0.69 -24.87
CA ARG A 238 -10.47 -0.36 -25.41
C ARG A 238 -10.80 -1.10 -26.71
N GLY A 239 -9.97 -2.04 -27.15
CA GLY A 239 -10.17 -2.81 -28.38
C GLY A 239 -9.92 -2.01 -29.66
N LEU A 240 -9.23 -0.85 -29.57
CA LEU A 240 -8.92 -0.01 -30.71
C LEU A 240 -7.58 -0.39 -31.35
N ASP A 241 -7.46 -0.26 -32.67
CA ASP A 241 -6.23 -0.54 -33.40
C ASP A 241 -5.22 0.61 -33.23
N LEU A 242 -3.93 0.27 -32.99
CA LEU A 242 -2.86 1.26 -32.92
C LEU A 242 -2.68 2.05 -34.23
N ALA A 243 -3.05 1.46 -35.37
CA ALA A 243 -3.00 2.17 -36.65
C ALA A 243 -3.88 3.42 -36.66
N SER A 244 -4.99 3.42 -35.89
CA SER A 244 -5.86 4.59 -35.75
C SER A 244 -5.24 5.76 -34.96
N LEU A 245 -4.13 5.54 -34.27
CA LEU A 245 -3.37 6.61 -33.59
C LEU A 245 -2.43 7.37 -34.54
N MET A 246 -2.21 6.86 -35.75
CA MET A 246 -1.28 7.42 -36.73
C MET A 246 -1.96 8.24 -37.81
N THR A 247 -3.28 8.30 -37.77
CA THR A 247 -4.12 9.12 -38.67
C THR A 247 -4.60 10.38 -37.97
#